data_bad5f26b3416c40d90ee87437460a061
#
_entry.id   bad5f26b3416c40d90ee87437460a061
#
_cell.length_a   1.000
_cell.length_b   1.000
_cell.length_c   1.000
_cell.angle_alpha   90.00
_cell.angle_beta   90.00
_cell.angle_gamma   90.00
#
_symmetry.space_group_name_H-M   'P 1'
#
loop_
_entity.id
_entity.type
_entity.pdbx_description
1 polymer ?
#
loop_
_entity_poly.entity_id
_entity_poly.type
_entity_poly.pdbx_seq_one_letter_code
_entity_poly.pdbx_strand_id
1 'polypeptide(L)'
;MSNELQLIVGIEMHCELKSNAKAFSKGINGFSDTANVYVSPVDMAFPGTLPIVNKKCVGHAIKMAHILNCKIAEVMQFDRKNYYYPDLPKGYQITQCTNPVGVN
;
A
#
# COMPACT_ATOMS: atom_id res chain seq x y z
N MET A 1 -42.83 15.40 -0.07
CA MET A 1 -41.43 14.92 0.17
C MET A 1 -41.30 13.56 -0.49
N SER A 2 -40.37 13.42 -1.38
CA SER A 2 -40.04 12.11 -1.94
C SER A 2 -39.10 11.37 -0.98
N ASN A 3 -39.45 10.13 -0.63
CA ASN A 3 -38.58 9.21 0.13
C ASN A 3 -37.76 8.38 -0.85
N GLU A 4 -36.84 9.01 -1.57
CA GLU A 4 -35.96 8.29 -2.46
C GLU A 4 -34.83 7.66 -1.69
N LEU A 5 -34.61 6.37 -1.92
CA LEU A 5 -33.46 5.65 -1.38
C LEU A 5 -32.33 5.72 -2.41
N GLN A 6 -31.16 6.15 -1.95
CA GLN A 6 -29.95 6.16 -2.75
C GLN A 6 -29.01 5.05 -2.28
N LEU A 7 -28.62 4.19 -3.21
CA LEU A 7 -27.60 3.18 -2.95
C LEU A 7 -26.21 3.78 -3.14
N ILE A 8 -25.37 3.71 -2.08
CA ILE A 8 -23.98 4.12 -2.14
C ILE A 8 -23.14 2.88 -1.89
N VAL A 9 -22.24 2.57 -2.81
CA VAL A 9 -21.37 1.38 -2.73
C VAL A 9 -19.92 1.81 -2.85
N GLY A 10 -19.08 1.34 -1.91
CA GLY A 10 -17.64 1.45 -1.98
C GLY A 10 -17.02 0.06 -2.20
N ILE A 11 -15.95 -0.01 -2.96
CA ILE A 11 -15.21 -1.25 -3.20
C ILE A 11 -13.76 -1.03 -2.79
N GLU A 12 -13.25 -1.92 -1.94
CA GLU A 12 -11.83 -2.00 -1.58
C GLU A 12 -11.27 -3.34 -2.04
N MET A 13 -10.09 -3.32 -2.63
CA MET A 13 -9.42 -4.54 -3.07
C MET A 13 -7.94 -4.50 -2.72
N HIS A 14 -7.40 -5.66 -2.34
CA HIS A 14 -5.96 -5.87 -2.21
C HIS A 14 -5.41 -6.45 -3.50
N CYS A 15 -4.28 -5.92 -3.94
CA CYS A 15 -3.58 -6.40 -5.12
C CYS A 15 -2.13 -6.70 -4.77
N GLU A 16 -1.71 -7.93 -4.92
CA GLU A 16 -0.31 -8.31 -4.81
C GLU A 16 0.42 -7.99 -6.10
N LEU A 17 1.42 -7.12 -6.00
CA LEU A 17 2.17 -6.66 -7.15
C LEU A 17 3.31 -7.62 -7.49
N LYS A 18 3.55 -7.84 -8.77
CA LYS A 18 4.65 -8.67 -9.28
C LYS A 18 5.95 -7.88 -9.30
N SER A 19 6.58 -7.77 -8.15
CA SER A 19 7.89 -7.15 -7.99
C SER A 19 8.83 -8.11 -7.24
N ASN A 20 10.14 -7.97 -7.41
CA ASN A 20 11.11 -8.84 -6.74
C ASN A 20 11.26 -8.50 -5.26
N ALA A 21 11.10 -7.23 -4.92
CA ALA A 21 11.12 -6.75 -3.55
C ALA A 21 9.73 -6.25 -3.15
N LYS A 22 9.49 -6.17 -1.85
CA LYS A 22 8.26 -5.62 -1.28
C LYS A 22 8.09 -4.14 -1.63
N ALA A 23 6.86 -3.63 -1.50
CA ALA A 23 6.53 -2.26 -1.87
C ALA A 23 7.28 -1.21 -1.05
N PHE A 24 7.54 -1.48 0.22
CA PHE A 24 8.11 -0.50 1.16
C PHE A 24 9.36 -1.00 1.88
N SER A 25 9.95 -2.08 1.44
CA SER A 25 11.19 -2.60 2.01
C SER A 25 12.02 -3.34 0.95
N LYS A 26 13.28 -3.62 1.29
CA LYS A 26 14.17 -4.44 0.45
C LYS A 26 13.93 -5.94 0.59
N GLY A 27 13.02 -6.35 1.46
CA GLY A 27 12.68 -7.75 1.64
C GLY A 27 12.19 -8.39 0.35
N ILE A 28 12.51 -9.67 0.18
CA ILE A 28 12.09 -10.42 -1.01
C ILE A 28 10.57 -10.56 -1.02
N ASN A 29 9.97 -10.31 -2.16
CA ASN A 29 8.55 -10.56 -2.39
C ASN A 29 8.41 -11.98 -2.94
N GLY A 30 8.08 -12.92 -2.07
CA GLY A 30 7.95 -14.31 -2.43
C GLY A 30 7.28 -15.13 -1.33
N PHE A 31 6.99 -16.38 -1.65
CA PHE A 31 6.45 -17.35 -0.70
C PHE A 31 7.58 -18.20 -0.12
N SER A 32 7.49 -18.52 1.16
CA SER A 32 8.37 -19.46 1.84
C SER A 32 7.61 -20.27 2.87
N ASP A 33 7.90 -21.56 2.94
CA ASP A 33 7.37 -22.44 3.99
C ASP A 33 8.02 -22.18 5.35
N THR A 34 9.19 -21.53 5.34
CA THR A 34 9.90 -21.17 6.56
C THR A 34 9.54 -19.76 6.98
N ALA A 35 9.12 -19.58 8.23
CA ALA A 35 8.74 -18.27 8.74
C ALA A 35 9.95 -17.32 8.81
N ASN A 36 9.69 -16.04 8.55
CA ASN A 36 10.63 -14.92 8.78
C ASN A 36 11.94 -14.98 7.99
N VAL A 37 11.97 -15.65 6.83
CA VAL A 37 13.17 -15.68 5.97
C VAL A 37 13.21 -14.53 4.97
N TYR A 38 12.05 -14.01 4.56
CA TYR A 38 11.95 -12.90 3.60
C TYR A 38 11.59 -11.59 4.30
N VAL A 39 12.35 -11.23 5.31
CA VAL A 39 12.16 -10.01 6.09
C VAL A 39 13.42 -9.15 6.08
N SER A 40 13.23 -7.85 6.09
CA SER A 40 14.27 -6.85 6.27
C SER A 40 14.15 -6.20 7.65
N PRO A 41 15.14 -5.40 8.10
CA PRO A 41 15.01 -4.67 9.36
C PRO A 41 13.76 -3.79 9.46
N VAL A 42 13.31 -3.21 8.35
CA VAL A 42 12.05 -2.45 8.29
C VAL A 42 10.85 -3.34 8.61
N ASP A 43 10.80 -4.54 8.03
CA ASP A 43 9.71 -5.49 8.24
C ASP A 43 9.66 -5.97 9.69
N MET A 44 10.82 -6.07 10.34
CA MET A 44 10.97 -6.50 11.74
C MET A 44 10.77 -5.36 12.74
N ALA A 45 10.48 -4.16 12.29
CA ALA A 45 10.29 -2.98 13.12
C ALA A 45 11.53 -2.60 13.96
N PHE A 46 12.73 -2.74 13.41
CA PHE A 46 13.95 -2.34 14.11
C PHE A 46 13.95 -0.81 14.33
N PRO A 47 14.41 -0.35 15.51
CA PRO A 47 14.48 1.07 15.80
C PRO A 47 15.34 1.84 14.78
N GLY A 48 14.85 3.01 14.37
CA GLY A 48 15.55 3.88 13.43
C GLY A 48 15.41 3.49 11.95
N THR A 49 14.69 2.43 11.63
CA THR A 49 14.46 2.03 10.23
C THR A 49 13.30 2.80 9.63
N LEU A 50 13.45 3.20 8.37
CA LEU A 50 12.42 3.88 7.61
C LEU A 50 12.05 3.07 6.37
N PRO A 51 10.76 3.01 6.00
CA PRO A 51 10.35 2.39 4.76
C PRO A 51 10.93 3.12 3.56
N ILE A 52 11.14 2.37 2.49
CA ILE A 52 11.53 2.90 1.17
C ILE A 52 10.48 2.48 0.15
N VAL A 53 10.29 3.30 -0.88
CA VAL A 53 9.31 3.04 -1.93
C VAL A 53 9.95 2.27 -3.07
N ASN A 54 9.30 1.18 -3.49
CA ASN A 54 9.72 0.40 -4.65
C ASN A 54 9.18 1.07 -5.93
N LYS A 55 10.08 1.57 -6.77
CA LYS A 55 9.74 2.24 -8.03
C LYS A 55 8.87 1.38 -8.95
N LYS A 56 9.11 0.08 -9.02
CA LYS A 56 8.31 -0.84 -9.84
C LYS A 56 6.87 -0.94 -9.35
N CYS A 57 6.68 -0.94 -8.03
CA CYS A 57 5.35 -0.94 -7.45
C CYS A 57 4.58 0.34 -7.76
N VAL A 58 5.26 1.49 -7.71
CA VAL A 58 4.67 2.78 -8.12
C VAL A 58 4.28 2.74 -9.60
N GLY A 59 5.13 2.18 -10.46
CA GLY A 59 4.81 2.00 -11.88
C GLY A 59 3.56 1.15 -12.11
N HIS A 60 3.39 0.07 -11.37
CA HIS A 60 2.18 -0.75 -11.43
C HIS A 60 0.95 0.03 -10.95
N ALA A 61 1.08 0.82 -9.89
CA ALA A 61 -0.02 1.63 -9.37
C ALA A 61 -0.45 2.70 -10.38
N ILE A 62 0.50 3.34 -11.07
CA ILE A 62 0.22 4.32 -12.13
C ILE A 62 -0.53 3.66 -13.29
N LYS A 63 -0.10 2.46 -13.73
CA LYS A 63 -0.81 1.71 -14.77
C LYS A 63 -2.25 1.41 -14.37
N MET A 64 -2.48 0.99 -13.14
CA MET A 64 -3.83 0.73 -12.64
C MET A 64 -4.66 2.00 -12.62
N ALA A 65 -4.10 3.12 -12.18
CA ALA A 65 -4.78 4.40 -12.17
C ALA A 65 -5.19 4.85 -13.59
N HIS A 66 -4.35 4.62 -14.59
CA HIS A 66 -4.71 4.88 -15.99
C HIS A 66 -5.86 3.99 -16.47
N ILE A 67 -5.83 2.71 -16.13
CA ILE A 67 -6.92 1.77 -16.50
C ILE A 67 -8.25 2.23 -15.89
N LEU A 68 -8.23 2.77 -14.69
CA LEU A 68 -9.41 3.28 -13.99
C LEU A 68 -9.79 4.71 -14.38
N ASN A 69 -9.12 5.30 -15.36
CA ASN A 69 -9.35 6.69 -15.80
C ASN A 69 -9.15 7.72 -14.68
N CYS A 70 -8.24 7.45 -13.76
CA CYS A 70 -7.91 8.39 -12.69
C CYS A 70 -6.99 9.50 -13.21
N LYS A 71 -7.13 10.68 -12.62
CA LYS A 71 -6.13 11.73 -12.75
C LYS A 71 -4.91 11.36 -11.93
N ILE A 72 -3.75 11.26 -12.58
CA ILE A 72 -2.49 10.91 -11.91
C ILE A 72 -1.94 12.13 -11.19
N ALA A 73 -1.53 11.96 -9.94
CA ALA A 73 -0.90 13.01 -9.16
C ALA A 73 0.53 13.29 -9.65
N GLU A 74 0.88 14.57 -9.76
CA GLU A 74 2.27 14.98 -10.04
C GLU A 74 3.18 14.72 -8.84
N VAL A 75 2.64 14.90 -7.64
CA VAL A 75 3.30 14.62 -6.36
C VAL A 75 2.38 13.73 -5.54
N MET A 76 2.86 12.56 -5.15
CA MET A 76 2.16 11.67 -4.24
C MET A 76 2.79 11.70 -2.87
N GLN A 77 1.99 11.42 -1.84
CA GLN A 77 2.42 11.41 -0.45
C GLN A 77 1.97 10.12 0.21
N PHE A 78 2.85 9.53 1.02
CA PHE A 78 2.52 8.41 1.87
C PHE A 78 2.28 8.88 3.30
N ASP A 79 1.26 8.32 3.91
CA ASP A 79 0.85 8.60 5.28
C ASP A 79 0.95 7.34 6.12
N ARG A 80 1.05 7.48 7.44
CA ARG A 80 1.00 6.37 8.37
C ARG A 80 -0.39 6.28 8.98
N LYS A 81 -0.96 5.07 8.92
CA LYS A 81 -2.17 4.73 9.65
C LYS A 81 -1.75 3.89 10.86
N ASN A 82 -1.70 4.51 12.02
CA ASN A 82 -1.30 3.81 13.24
C ASN A 82 -2.42 2.90 13.73
N TYR A 83 -2.10 1.63 13.93
CA TYR A 83 -2.96 0.70 14.63
C TYR A 83 -2.11 -0.49 15.12
N TYR A 84 -2.60 -1.15 16.17
CA TYR A 84 -1.86 -2.23 16.82
C TYR A 84 -2.59 -3.53 16.64
N TYR A 85 -1.95 -4.46 15.94
CA TYR A 85 -2.48 -5.78 15.69
C TYR A 85 -1.33 -6.80 15.67
N PRO A 86 -1.54 -8.06 16.09
CA PRO A 86 -0.47 -9.05 16.24
C PRO A 86 0.34 -9.31 14.96
N ASP A 87 -0.26 -9.16 13.79
CA ASP A 87 0.39 -9.38 12.50
C ASP A 87 1.17 -8.17 11.99
N LEU A 88 1.19 -7.07 12.74
CA LEU A 88 1.80 -5.81 12.31
C LEU A 88 2.82 -5.32 13.34
N PRO A 89 4.06 -5.87 13.32
CA PRO A 89 5.09 -5.51 14.33
C PRO A 89 5.44 -4.03 14.37
N LYS A 90 5.33 -3.33 13.24
CA LYS A 90 5.61 -1.88 13.15
C LYS A 90 4.60 -1.00 13.87
N GLY A 91 3.39 -1.49 14.13
CA GLY A 91 2.30 -0.73 14.73
C GLY A 91 1.68 0.33 13.81
N TYR A 92 1.99 0.30 12.52
CA TYR A 92 1.39 1.17 11.52
C TYR A 92 1.31 0.50 10.14
N GLN A 93 0.41 0.98 9.32
CA GLN A 93 0.29 0.65 7.91
C GLN A 93 0.59 1.88 7.07
N ILE A 94 1.27 1.71 5.95
CA ILE A 94 1.52 2.80 5.01
C ILE A 94 0.29 2.93 4.11
N THR A 95 -0.20 4.15 3.98
CA THR A 95 -1.39 4.47 3.20
C THR A 95 -1.20 5.79 2.45
N GLN A 96 -2.20 6.21 1.71
CA GLN A 96 -2.24 7.51 1.05
C GLN A 96 -3.61 8.14 1.28
N CYS A 97 -3.66 9.20 2.09
CA CYS A 97 -4.89 9.95 2.35
C CYS A 97 -4.92 11.28 1.62
N THR A 98 -3.81 12.03 1.67
CA THR A 98 -3.76 13.43 1.20
C THR A 98 -3.51 13.51 -0.31
N ASN A 99 -2.48 12.84 -0.79
CA ASN A 99 -2.09 12.85 -2.20
C ASN A 99 -1.88 11.42 -2.72
N PRO A 100 -2.97 10.70 -3.02
CA PRO A 100 -2.86 9.35 -3.59
C PRO A 100 -2.31 9.37 -5.02
N VAL A 101 -1.90 8.22 -5.52
CA VAL A 101 -1.38 8.07 -6.89
C VAL A 101 -2.36 8.55 -7.93
N GLY A 102 -3.63 8.30 -7.73
CA GLY A 102 -4.67 8.72 -8.65
C GLY A 102 -5.99 9.00 -7.95
N VAL A 103 -6.72 9.95 -8.48
CA VAL A 103 -8.08 10.32 -8.03
C VAL A 103 -9.02 10.38 -9.22
N ASN A 104 -10.29 10.11 -8.95
CA ASN A 104 -11.32 10.16 -9.96
C ASN A 104 -12.00 11.55 -10.01
#